data_f0f9833ae9af926c591508a1fe8b22ff
#
_entry.id   f0f9833ae9af926c591508a1fe8b22ff
#
_cell.length_a   1.000
_cell.length_b   1.000
_cell.length_c   1.000
_cell.angle_alpha   90.00
_cell.angle_beta   90.00
_cell.angle_gamma   90.00
#
_symmetry.space_group_name_H-M   'P 1'
#
loop_
_entity.id
_entity.type
_entity.pdbx_description
1 polymer ?
#
loop_
_entity_poly.entity_id
_entity_poly.type
_entity_poly.pdbx_seq_one_letter_code
_entity_poly.pdbx_strand_id
1 'polypeptide(L)'
;PPQGTPMHWSRLVDAPLALVIVLLTPLLGSYNAETVALVLVPMVTLGCVMGLVMRIAASVLSREAAVMAGVCAVMIPAVLAQMNPLRIDHHGWQIACVLLAAASPVIVRGANRAALLAGLAFALSLSISIEALPIAAAYGAILAAGWVWSPGADRRIVWFMASLAVSLEALFLLTRGPAAFYPWCDSIAPAHIAFFLIAAAGIALAARFGPVRRGFALGALAVSGAIAAVVFARMAPACLGAPFGALDPLVIKYWYGHIAEGNPVWRQGLLLAAVSGLPVVAALIALLRIRQTAPAAQQRFLSEYLLLFVAAMLTGMMVWRSIAFAGALGALGLGWLLSGILVWVQYDRTAAERGELPKRYLTIAAVVAVLTAMTLWPVPTKNGPAEVGNGIADQGPACDSPQVLALLNRLPAQTVFASLDISPAILATSRHSVVASNHHRANLAIRDVMLAFLSGEAKAHQIVAAHRATLLVVCTGMAEPGNYLRDAPRGLMADITAGRTSPWLEPVALGQPASLKVFRVVSQP
;
A
#
# COMPACT_ATOMS: atom_id res chain seq x y z
N PRO A 1 -9.44 -8.29 20.09
CA PRO A 1 -9.60 -9.28 21.15
C PRO A 1 -8.25 -9.63 21.77
N PRO A 2 -8.15 -9.96 23.06
CA PRO A 2 -6.89 -10.23 23.74
C PRO A 2 -6.11 -11.42 23.15
N GLN A 3 -6.74 -12.25 22.32
CA GLN A 3 -6.14 -13.39 21.64
C GLN A 3 -5.42 -13.00 20.33
N GLY A 4 -5.42 -11.73 19.95
CA GLY A 4 -4.83 -11.22 18.71
C GLY A 4 -5.78 -11.27 17.51
N THR A 5 -5.36 -10.63 16.43
CA THR A 5 -6.08 -10.60 15.16
C THR A 5 -5.19 -11.22 14.06
N PRO A 6 -5.72 -12.16 13.24
CA PRO A 6 -4.95 -12.73 12.15
C PRO A 6 -4.53 -11.64 11.16
N MET A 7 -3.21 -11.44 10.99
CA MET A 7 -2.68 -10.45 10.06
C MET A 7 -2.87 -10.92 8.62
N HIS A 8 -3.20 -9.97 7.71
CA HIS A 8 -3.35 -10.27 6.29
C HIS A 8 -2.01 -10.27 5.53
N TRP A 9 -1.00 -9.60 6.07
CA TRP A 9 0.34 -9.56 5.48
C TRP A 9 1.11 -10.87 5.63
N SER A 10 1.97 -11.13 4.68
CA SER A 10 2.90 -12.25 4.74
C SER A 10 4.15 -11.89 5.55
N ARG A 11 4.80 -12.90 6.13
CA ARG A 11 6.08 -12.75 6.84
C ARG A 11 7.23 -12.25 5.95
N LEU A 12 7.02 -12.19 4.64
CA LEU A 12 8.01 -11.66 3.69
C LEU A 12 8.41 -10.21 3.97
N VAL A 13 7.48 -9.41 4.48
CA VAL A 13 7.76 -7.99 4.85
C VAL A 13 8.47 -7.89 6.19
N ASP A 14 8.12 -8.78 7.12
CA ASP A 14 8.69 -8.80 8.48
C ASP A 14 10.14 -9.34 8.48
N ALA A 15 10.45 -10.32 7.62
CA ALA A 15 11.71 -11.03 7.62
C ALA A 15 12.95 -10.12 7.45
N PRO A 16 13.00 -9.16 6.52
CA PRO A 16 14.12 -8.23 6.40
C PRO A 16 14.29 -7.32 7.62
N LEU A 17 13.18 -6.87 8.22
CA LEU A 17 13.21 -6.08 9.45
C LEU A 17 13.78 -6.91 10.61
N ALA A 18 13.22 -8.10 10.81
CA ALA A 18 13.68 -9.02 11.86
C ALA A 18 15.16 -9.40 11.69
N LEU A 19 15.61 -9.62 10.46
CA LEU A 19 17.01 -9.92 10.17
C LEU A 19 17.93 -8.77 10.63
N VAL A 20 17.62 -7.53 10.27
CA VAL A 20 18.42 -6.36 10.67
C VAL A 20 18.40 -6.19 12.19
N ILE A 21 17.23 -6.33 12.83
CA ILE A 21 17.11 -6.22 14.30
C ILE A 21 17.95 -7.29 15.00
N VAL A 22 17.82 -8.57 14.61
CA VAL A 22 18.56 -9.67 15.23
C VAL A 22 20.07 -9.49 15.08
N LEU A 23 20.54 -9.08 13.90
CA LEU A 23 21.97 -8.88 13.64
C LEU A 23 22.55 -7.69 14.43
N LEU A 24 21.79 -6.63 14.62
CA LEU A 24 22.28 -5.39 15.25
C LEU A 24 22.03 -5.33 16.76
N THR A 25 21.07 -6.07 17.30
CA THR A 25 20.75 -6.05 18.74
C THR A 25 21.95 -6.32 19.65
N PRO A 26 22.87 -7.29 19.35
CA PRO A 26 24.04 -7.50 20.20
C PRO A 26 25.01 -6.31 20.25
N LEU A 27 25.02 -5.46 19.22
CA LEU A 27 25.95 -4.33 19.09
C LEU A 27 25.34 -3.01 19.58
N LEU A 28 24.05 -2.80 19.33
CA LEU A 28 23.38 -1.48 19.52
C LEU A 28 22.31 -1.51 20.62
N GLY A 29 21.95 -2.66 21.13
CA GLY A 29 20.76 -2.86 21.96
C GLY A 29 19.47 -2.86 21.11
N SER A 30 18.36 -3.35 21.68
CA SER A 30 17.10 -3.59 20.94
C SER A 30 16.52 -2.28 20.35
N TYR A 31 16.43 -1.23 21.13
CA TYR A 31 15.85 0.05 20.69
C TYR A 31 16.57 0.67 19.48
N ASN A 32 17.92 0.74 19.54
CA ASN A 32 18.69 1.29 18.43
C ASN A 32 18.66 0.36 17.20
N ALA A 33 18.70 -0.97 17.40
CA ALA A 33 18.60 -1.94 16.32
C ALA A 33 17.26 -1.84 15.58
N GLU A 34 16.16 -1.70 16.31
CA GLU A 34 14.84 -1.44 15.75
C GLU A 34 14.81 -0.12 14.96
N THR A 35 15.33 0.97 15.54
CA THR A 35 15.39 2.26 14.87
C THR A 35 16.19 2.20 13.56
N VAL A 36 17.34 1.51 13.57
CA VAL A 36 18.13 1.30 12.34
C VAL A 36 17.36 0.48 11.32
N ALA A 37 16.67 -0.58 11.73
CA ALA A 37 15.87 -1.41 10.82
C ALA A 37 14.75 -0.60 10.15
N LEU A 38 14.05 0.25 10.93
CA LEU A 38 12.97 1.12 10.44
C LEU A 38 13.44 2.17 9.42
N VAL A 39 14.73 2.52 9.41
CA VAL A 39 15.31 3.44 8.42
C VAL A 39 15.95 2.68 7.27
N LEU A 40 16.79 1.69 7.58
CA LEU A 40 17.61 1.00 6.59
C LEU A 40 16.77 0.21 5.59
N VAL A 41 15.76 -0.54 6.06
CA VAL A 41 14.98 -1.43 5.20
C VAL A 41 14.19 -0.65 4.13
N PRO A 42 13.44 0.43 4.45
CA PRO A 42 12.82 1.27 3.43
C PRO A 42 13.83 1.91 2.47
N MET A 43 15.00 2.35 2.96
CA MET A 43 16.03 2.97 2.10
C MET A 43 16.65 1.97 1.13
N VAL A 44 16.92 0.73 1.57
CA VAL A 44 17.38 -0.35 0.68
C VAL A 44 16.33 -0.67 -0.36
N THR A 45 15.06 -0.75 0.02
CA THR A 45 13.94 -0.97 -0.92
C THR A 45 13.87 0.14 -1.96
N LEU A 46 14.02 1.41 -1.55
CA LEU A 46 14.09 2.56 -2.45
C LEU A 46 15.29 2.46 -3.41
N GLY A 47 16.45 2.07 -2.90
CA GLY A 47 17.64 1.81 -3.72
C GLY A 47 17.42 0.71 -4.77
N CYS A 48 16.71 -0.37 -4.41
CA CYS A 48 16.31 -1.42 -5.36
C CYS A 48 15.36 -0.87 -6.44
N VAL A 49 14.37 -0.07 -6.07
CA VAL A 49 13.44 0.59 -7.01
C VAL A 49 14.22 1.48 -7.98
N MET A 50 15.11 2.34 -7.49
CA MET A 50 15.98 3.18 -8.32
C MET A 50 16.82 2.34 -9.30
N GLY A 51 17.49 1.31 -8.79
CA GLY A 51 18.34 0.42 -9.59
C GLY A 51 17.57 -0.29 -10.71
N LEU A 52 16.35 -0.78 -10.42
CA LEU A 52 15.48 -1.41 -11.41
C LEU A 52 15.01 -0.42 -12.48
N VAL A 53 14.58 0.79 -12.08
CA VAL A 53 14.22 1.86 -13.02
C VAL A 53 15.39 2.23 -13.91
N MET A 54 16.57 2.46 -13.33
CA MET A 54 17.79 2.75 -14.09
C MET A 54 18.15 1.61 -15.04
N ARG A 55 18.01 0.36 -14.63
CA ARG A 55 18.31 -0.82 -15.46
C ARG A 55 17.36 -0.93 -16.64
N ILE A 56 16.06 -0.67 -16.45
CA ILE A 56 15.07 -0.62 -17.53
C ILE A 56 15.42 0.54 -18.48
N ALA A 57 15.62 1.74 -17.94
CA ALA A 57 15.89 2.93 -18.73
C ALA A 57 17.18 2.79 -19.57
N ALA A 58 18.25 2.25 -19.01
CA ALA A 58 19.52 2.02 -19.71
C ALA A 58 19.43 1.03 -20.88
N SER A 59 18.35 0.24 -20.97
CA SER A 59 18.13 -0.67 -22.10
C SER A 59 17.52 0.00 -23.34
N VAL A 60 16.91 1.19 -23.16
CA VAL A 60 16.16 1.89 -24.21
C VAL A 60 16.52 3.37 -24.36
N LEU A 61 17.25 3.93 -23.41
CA LEU A 61 17.66 5.35 -23.37
C LEU A 61 19.17 5.48 -23.21
N SER A 62 19.67 6.73 -23.27
CA SER A 62 21.06 7.04 -22.95
C SER A 62 21.37 6.79 -21.47
N ARG A 63 22.65 6.72 -21.13
CA ARG A 63 23.14 6.49 -19.77
C ARG A 63 22.71 7.63 -18.83
N GLU A 64 22.77 8.87 -19.32
CA GLU A 64 22.38 10.07 -18.60
C GLU A 64 20.87 10.05 -18.30
N ALA A 65 20.05 9.73 -19.30
CA ALA A 65 18.60 9.60 -19.12
C ALA A 65 18.24 8.47 -18.17
N ALA A 66 19.02 7.38 -18.14
CA ALA A 66 18.82 6.29 -17.18
C ALA A 66 19.11 6.74 -15.73
N VAL A 67 20.19 7.51 -15.50
CA VAL A 67 20.49 8.09 -14.19
C VAL A 67 19.37 9.05 -13.77
N MET A 68 18.94 9.92 -14.69
CA MET A 68 17.82 10.84 -14.41
C MET A 68 16.52 10.10 -14.09
N ALA A 69 16.27 8.96 -14.72
CA ALA A 69 15.10 8.11 -14.39
C ALA A 69 15.17 7.59 -12.93
N GLY A 70 16.34 7.17 -12.46
CA GLY A 70 16.57 6.80 -11.07
C GLY A 70 16.31 7.97 -10.11
N VAL A 71 16.79 9.17 -10.44
CA VAL A 71 16.52 10.39 -9.66
C VAL A 71 15.02 10.71 -9.64
N CYS A 72 14.35 10.66 -10.80
CA CYS A 72 12.92 10.90 -10.88
C CYS A 72 12.11 9.92 -10.01
N ALA A 73 12.52 8.64 -9.94
CA ALA A 73 11.83 7.65 -9.12
C ALA A 73 11.76 8.06 -7.64
N VAL A 74 12.83 8.69 -7.11
CA VAL A 74 12.87 9.21 -5.72
C VAL A 74 12.08 10.50 -5.58
N MET A 75 12.05 11.33 -6.62
CA MET A 75 11.40 12.63 -6.55
C MET A 75 9.88 12.58 -6.76
N ILE A 76 9.31 11.45 -7.17
CA ILE A 76 7.86 11.30 -7.30
C ILE A 76 7.24 11.13 -5.91
N PRO A 77 6.39 12.09 -5.44
CA PRO A 77 5.88 12.08 -4.07
C PRO A 77 5.14 10.78 -3.71
N ALA A 78 4.36 10.23 -4.64
CA ALA A 78 3.63 8.99 -4.44
C ALA A 78 4.56 7.77 -4.23
N VAL A 79 5.72 7.75 -4.88
CA VAL A 79 6.72 6.67 -4.74
C VAL A 79 7.49 6.85 -3.43
N LEU A 80 8.01 8.07 -3.19
CA LEU A 80 8.77 8.39 -1.98
C LEU A 80 7.94 8.14 -0.72
N ALA A 81 6.67 8.54 -0.72
CA ALA A 81 5.77 8.33 0.41
C ALA A 81 5.62 6.86 0.83
N GLN A 82 5.87 5.89 -0.06
CA GLN A 82 5.79 4.46 0.28
C GLN A 82 7.09 3.89 0.87
N MET A 83 8.19 4.64 0.83
CA MET A 83 9.52 4.18 1.23
C MET A 83 10.29 5.22 2.07
N ASN A 84 9.57 6.16 2.70
CA ASN A 84 10.18 7.09 3.64
C ASN A 84 10.80 6.35 4.84
N PRO A 85 11.87 6.88 5.46
CA PRO A 85 12.33 6.41 6.75
C PRO A 85 11.17 6.26 7.75
N LEU A 86 11.18 5.20 8.53
CA LEU A 86 10.13 4.81 9.49
C LEU A 86 8.83 4.28 8.86
N ARG A 87 8.67 4.32 7.55
CA ARG A 87 7.52 3.71 6.87
C ARG A 87 7.86 2.27 6.45
N ILE A 88 7.51 1.32 7.28
CA ILE A 88 7.74 -0.12 7.06
C ILE A 88 6.59 -0.81 6.32
N ASP A 89 5.82 -0.05 5.58
CA ASP A 89 4.67 -0.54 4.83
C ASP A 89 5.08 -1.52 3.70
N HIS A 90 4.16 -2.36 3.30
CA HIS A 90 4.37 -3.39 2.28
C HIS A 90 4.40 -2.85 0.83
N HIS A 91 3.91 -1.63 0.59
CA HIS A 91 3.77 -1.07 -0.76
C HIS A 91 5.11 -0.88 -1.49
N GLY A 92 6.17 -0.47 -0.78
CA GLY A 92 7.50 -0.34 -1.37
C GLY A 92 8.02 -1.65 -1.96
N TRP A 93 7.80 -2.76 -1.26
CA TRP A 93 8.14 -4.11 -1.72
C TRP A 93 7.35 -4.52 -2.96
N GLN A 94 6.06 -4.20 -3.00
CA GLN A 94 5.21 -4.48 -4.16
C GLN A 94 5.66 -3.68 -5.38
N ILE A 95 6.02 -2.39 -5.22
CA ILE A 95 6.58 -1.56 -6.29
C ILE A 95 7.87 -2.18 -6.84
N ALA A 96 8.79 -2.61 -5.96
CA ALA A 96 10.02 -3.28 -6.37
C ALA A 96 9.74 -4.58 -7.15
N CYS A 97 8.77 -5.40 -6.71
CA CYS A 97 8.37 -6.62 -7.40
C CYS A 97 7.76 -6.34 -8.79
N VAL A 98 6.88 -5.35 -8.93
CA VAL A 98 6.31 -4.95 -10.23
C VAL A 98 7.39 -4.45 -11.18
N LEU A 99 8.33 -3.64 -10.69
CA LEU A 99 9.49 -3.20 -11.48
C LEU A 99 10.41 -4.35 -11.85
N LEU A 100 10.63 -5.32 -10.97
CA LEU A 100 11.40 -6.53 -11.27
C LEU A 100 10.75 -7.34 -12.40
N ALA A 101 9.43 -7.50 -12.38
CA ALA A 101 8.68 -8.14 -13.46
C ALA A 101 8.83 -7.35 -14.78
N ALA A 102 8.69 -6.03 -14.75
CA ALA A 102 8.88 -5.17 -15.92
C ALA A 102 10.33 -5.17 -16.45
N ALA A 103 11.32 -5.31 -15.54
CA ALA A 103 12.75 -5.38 -15.87
C ALA A 103 13.19 -6.77 -16.34
N SER A 104 12.38 -7.82 -16.13
CA SER A 104 12.78 -9.20 -16.42
C SER A 104 13.31 -9.42 -17.85
N PRO A 105 12.74 -8.80 -18.92
CA PRO A 105 13.26 -8.97 -20.28
C PRO A 105 14.66 -8.36 -20.52
N VAL A 106 15.05 -7.41 -19.68
CA VAL A 106 16.36 -6.72 -19.79
C VAL A 106 17.39 -7.23 -18.78
N ILE A 107 16.95 -8.00 -17.78
CA ILE A 107 17.85 -8.62 -16.78
C ILE A 107 18.26 -10.02 -17.21
N VAL A 108 17.32 -10.80 -17.73
CA VAL A 108 17.52 -12.23 -18.04
C VAL A 108 17.50 -12.45 -19.54
N ARG A 109 18.49 -13.18 -20.05
CA ARG A 109 18.53 -13.60 -21.46
C ARG A 109 17.52 -14.71 -21.74
N GLY A 110 16.71 -14.53 -22.76
CA GLY A 110 15.70 -15.48 -23.22
C GLY A 110 14.31 -15.18 -22.70
N ALA A 111 13.36 -15.09 -23.63
CA ALA A 111 11.98 -14.66 -23.36
C ALA A 111 11.25 -15.53 -22.31
N ASN A 112 11.47 -16.86 -22.35
CA ASN A 112 10.84 -17.78 -21.39
C ASN A 112 11.41 -17.62 -19.97
N ARG A 113 12.72 -17.43 -19.84
CA ARG A 113 13.38 -17.20 -18.54
C ARG A 113 12.95 -15.85 -17.94
N ALA A 114 12.82 -14.83 -18.79
CA ALA A 114 12.28 -13.53 -18.36
C ALA A 114 10.83 -13.69 -17.85
N ALA A 115 10.00 -14.48 -18.53
CA ALA A 115 8.65 -14.76 -18.09
C ALA A 115 8.59 -15.54 -16.76
N LEU A 116 9.51 -16.48 -16.53
CA LEU A 116 9.66 -17.15 -15.22
C LEU A 116 10.00 -16.15 -14.12
N LEU A 117 10.95 -15.24 -14.35
CA LEU A 117 11.32 -14.22 -13.37
C LEU A 117 10.15 -13.26 -13.08
N ALA A 118 9.40 -12.87 -14.11
CA ALA A 118 8.21 -12.03 -13.94
C ALA A 118 7.11 -12.75 -13.12
N GLY A 119 6.89 -14.05 -13.37
CA GLY A 119 5.95 -14.87 -12.61
C GLY A 119 6.33 -14.96 -11.13
N LEU A 120 7.61 -15.20 -10.81
CA LEU A 120 8.14 -15.19 -9.46
C LEU A 120 7.97 -13.80 -8.79
N ALA A 121 8.28 -12.72 -9.52
CA ALA A 121 8.16 -11.36 -8.99
C ALA A 121 6.70 -11.01 -8.64
N PHE A 122 5.73 -11.39 -9.48
CA PHE A 122 4.30 -11.21 -9.15
C PHE A 122 3.83 -12.17 -8.06
N ALA A 123 4.35 -13.39 -7.96
CA ALA A 123 4.06 -14.29 -6.84
C ALA A 123 4.51 -13.68 -5.50
N LEU A 124 5.70 -13.11 -5.45
CA LEU A 124 6.19 -12.36 -4.27
C LEU A 124 5.26 -11.18 -3.96
N SER A 125 4.94 -10.36 -4.95
CA SER A 125 4.05 -9.20 -4.79
C SER A 125 2.67 -9.59 -4.25
N LEU A 126 2.03 -10.60 -4.83
CA LEU A 126 0.71 -11.09 -4.43
C LEU A 126 0.73 -11.80 -3.07
N SER A 127 1.82 -12.49 -2.73
CA SER A 127 2.01 -13.07 -1.40
C SER A 127 2.12 -12.00 -0.31
N ILE A 128 2.64 -10.83 -0.64
CA ILE A 128 2.71 -9.68 0.25
C ILE A 128 1.31 -9.06 0.41
N SER A 129 0.68 -8.65 -0.69
CA SER A 129 -0.68 -8.12 -0.69
C SER A 129 -1.35 -8.33 -2.06
N ILE A 130 -2.66 -8.60 -2.04
CA ILE A 130 -3.45 -8.81 -3.27
C ILE A 130 -3.63 -7.53 -4.10
N GLU A 131 -3.27 -6.38 -3.60
CA GLU A 131 -3.44 -5.07 -4.26
C GLU A 131 -2.75 -4.97 -5.62
N ALA A 132 -1.67 -5.71 -5.84
CA ALA A 132 -1.00 -5.77 -7.14
C ALA A 132 -1.72 -6.69 -8.15
N LEU A 133 -2.82 -7.37 -7.79
CA LEU A 133 -3.53 -8.30 -8.67
C LEU A 133 -3.98 -7.68 -10.00
N PRO A 134 -4.54 -6.45 -10.06
CA PRO A 134 -4.89 -5.84 -11.34
C PRO A 134 -3.70 -5.66 -12.28
N ILE A 135 -2.52 -5.31 -11.72
CA ILE A 135 -1.28 -5.12 -12.49
C ILE A 135 -0.72 -6.47 -12.96
N ALA A 136 -0.77 -7.50 -12.10
CA ALA A 136 -0.39 -8.87 -12.46
C ALA A 136 -1.30 -9.43 -13.57
N ALA A 137 -2.61 -9.19 -13.47
CA ALA A 137 -3.58 -9.57 -14.50
C ALA A 137 -3.32 -8.85 -15.82
N ALA A 138 -3.02 -7.55 -15.80
CA ALA A 138 -2.64 -6.79 -16.98
C ALA A 138 -1.36 -7.33 -17.63
N TYR A 139 -0.33 -7.64 -16.83
CA TYR A 139 0.89 -8.26 -17.35
C TYR A 139 0.61 -9.62 -17.99
N GLY A 140 -0.18 -10.47 -17.33
CA GLY A 140 -0.65 -11.74 -17.89
C GLY A 140 -1.43 -11.56 -19.20
N ALA A 141 -2.32 -10.56 -19.27
CA ALA A 141 -3.09 -10.25 -20.48
C ALA A 141 -2.20 -9.80 -21.65
N ILE A 142 -1.14 -9.00 -21.38
CA ILE A 142 -0.14 -8.62 -22.39
C ILE A 142 0.54 -9.86 -22.97
N LEU A 143 0.97 -10.79 -22.12
CA LEU A 143 1.60 -12.04 -22.56
C LEU A 143 0.62 -12.97 -23.27
N ALA A 144 -0.63 -13.04 -22.81
CA ALA A 144 -1.71 -13.82 -23.46
C ALA A 144 -2.01 -13.28 -24.87
N ALA A 145 -2.07 -11.95 -25.03
CA ALA A 145 -2.20 -11.32 -26.33
C ALA A 145 -1.04 -11.70 -27.27
N GLY A 146 0.20 -11.72 -26.76
CA GLY A 146 1.37 -12.18 -27.51
C GLY A 146 1.22 -13.63 -27.99
N TRP A 147 0.73 -14.52 -27.12
CA TRP A 147 0.47 -15.93 -27.48
C TRP A 147 -0.65 -16.07 -28.51
N VAL A 148 -1.77 -15.35 -28.36
CA VAL A 148 -2.86 -15.36 -29.35
C VAL A 148 -2.39 -14.86 -30.72
N TRP A 149 -1.55 -13.80 -30.73
CA TRP A 149 -1.04 -13.25 -31.99
C TRP A 149 -0.03 -14.15 -32.70
N SER A 150 0.80 -14.87 -31.91
CA SER A 150 1.88 -15.73 -32.40
C SER A 150 1.97 -17.04 -31.63
N PRO A 151 0.97 -17.94 -31.73
CA PRO A 151 0.82 -19.10 -30.86
C PRO A 151 1.95 -20.13 -30.96
N GLY A 152 2.68 -20.15 -32.09
CA GLY A 152 3.87 -21.00 -32.27
C GLY A 152 5.17 -20.42 -31.73
N ALA A 153 5.30 -19.10 -31.69
CA ALA A 153 6.55 -18.39 -31.38
C ALA A 153 6.57 -17.78 -29.96
N ASP A 154 5.45 -17.27 -29.47
CA ASP A 154 5.38 -16.64 -28.17
C ASP A 154 4.67 -17.54 -27.13
N ARG A 155 5.46 -18.18 -26.28
CA ARG A 155 4.97 -19.04 -25.18
C ARG A 155 5.26 -18.44 -23.80
N ARG A 156 5.53 -17.15 -23.70
CA ARG A 156 5.84 -16.48 -22.44
C ARG A 156 4.75 -16.61 -21.40
N ILE A 157 3.48 -16.59 -21.82
CA ILE A 157 2.33 -16.74 -20.89
C ILE A 157 2.36 -18.10 -20.16
N VAL A 158 2.80 -19.17 -20.81
CA VAL A 158 2.90 -20.50 -20.19
C VAL A 158 3.90 -20.48 -19.05
N TRP A 159 5.09 -19.94 -19.31
CA TRP A 159 6.17 -19.88 -18.32
C TRP A 159 5.85 -18.90 -17.19
N PHE A 160 5.23 -17.77 -17.53
CA PHE A 160 4.74 -16.80 -16.55
C PHE A 160 3.73 -17.42 -15.59
N MET A 161 2.67 -18.04 -16.13
CA MET A 161 1.59 -18.63 -15.33
C MET A 161 2.08 -19.82 -14.50
N ALA A 162 2.96 -20.66 -15.05
CA ALA A 162 3.55 -21.77 -14.32
C ALA A 162 4.39 -21.28 -13.13
N SER A 163 5.28 -20.29 -13.37
CA SER A 163 6.11 -19.70 -12.32
C SER A 163 5.25 -18.99 -11.27
N LEU A 164 4.27 -18.18 -11.70
CA LEU A 164 3.36 -17.48 -10.80
C LEU A 164 2.61 -18.47 -9.88
N ALA A 165 1.99 -19.51 -10.45
CA ALA A 165 1.17 -20.44 -9.70
C ALA A 165 2.02 -21.26 -8.71
N VAL A 166 3.13 -21.86 -9.18
CA VAL A 166 3.99 -22.70 -8.33
C VAL A 166 4.69 -21.88 -7.24
N SER A 167 5.20 -20.70 -7.60
CA SER A 167 5.85 -19.82 -6.61
C SER A 167 4.85 -19.28 -5.59
N LEU A 168 3.63 -18.96 -6.01
CA LEU A 168 2.59 -18.47 -5.11
C LEU A 168 2.17 -19.54 -4.09
N GLU A 169 2.00 -20.80 -4.55
CA GLU A 169 1.74 -21.93 -3.67
C GLU A 169 2.89 -22.18 -2.69
N ALA A 170 4.13 -22.22 -3.19
CA ALA A 170 5.30 -22.41 -2.35
C ALA A 170 5.44 -21.31 -1.28
N LEU A 171 5.28 -20.04 -1.67
CA LEU A 171 5.32 -18.91 -0.74
C LEU A 171 4.17 -18.97 0.28
N PHE A 172 2.97 -19.38 -0.15
CA PHE A 172 1.85 -19.55 0.77
C PHE A 172 2.15 -20.59 1.84
N LEU A 173 2.64 -21.76 1.45
CA LEU A 173 2.98 -22.85 2.37
C LEU A 173 4.14 -22.48 3.32
N LEU A 174 5.14 -21.73 2.82
CA LEU A 174 6.32 -21.35 3.60
C LEU A 174 6.10 -20.18 4.55
N THR A 175 5.21 -19.23 4.20
CA THR A 175 5.11 -17.95 4.91
C THR A 175 3.80 -17.74 5.66
N ARG A 176 2.81 -18.61 5.46
CA ARG A 176 1.48 -18.48 6.06
C ARG A 176 1.21 -19.57 7.09
N GLY A 177 0.59 -19.18 8.20
CA GLY A 177 0.15 -20.13 9.24
C GLY A 177 -1.26 -20.69 8.96
N PRO A 178 -1.75 -21.60 9.84
CA PRO A 178 -3.05 -22.28 9.67
C PRO A 178 -4.25 -21.35 9.47
N ALA A 179 -4.24 -20.17 10.08
CA ALA A 179 -5.31 -19.17 9.92
C ALA A 179 -5.48 -18.66 8.47
N ALA A 180 -4.46 -18.81 7.62
CA ALA A 180 -4.51 -18.40 6.22
C ALA A 180 -5.32 -19.36 5.33
N PHE A 181 -5.63 -20.58 5.80
CA PHE A 181 -6.49 -21.54 5.09
C PHE A 181 -7.99 -21.15 5.10
N TYR A 182 -8.37 -20.19 5.92
CA TYR A 182 -9.69 -19.57 5.82
C TYR A 182 -9.82 -18.82 4.47
N PRO A 183 -11.02 -18.79 3.83
CA PRO A 183 -11.22 -18.13 2.52
C PRO A 183 -11.22 -16.59 2.64
N TRP A 184 -10.06 -16.02 2.96
CA TRP A 184 -9.88 -14.57 3.00
C TRP A 184 -9.96 -13.96 1.61
N CYS A 185 -10.66 -12.81 1.50
CA CYS A 185 -10.75 -12.07 0.23
C CYS A 185 -9.69 -10.99 0.06
N ASP A 186 -9.07 -10.57 1.16
CA ASP A 186 -8.09 -9.49 1.28
C ASP A 186 -6.63 -9.96 1.17
N SER A 187 -6.41 -11.25 1.01
CA SER A 187 -5.08 -11.86 0.86
C SER A 187 -5.15 -13.16 0.08
N ILE A 188 -4.00 -13.64 -0.41
CA ILE A 188 -3.93 -14.96 -1.04
C ILE A 188 -4.39 -16.03 -0.06
N ALA A 189 -5.35 -16.82 -0.51
CA ALA A 189 -6.00 -17.92 0.19
C ALA A 189 -6.11 -19.14 -0.75
N PRO A 190 -6.48 -20.34 -0.28
CA PRO A 190 -6.54 -21.54 -1.10
C PRO A 190 -7.34 -21.40 -2.40
N ALA A 191 -8.43 -20.61 -2.40
CA ALA A 191 -9.21 -20.36 -3.61
C ALA A 191 -8.42 -19.62 -4.70
N HIS A 192 -7.60 -18.65 -4.31
CA HIS A 192 -6.72 -17.93 -5.24
C HIS A 192 -5.64 -18.84 -5.81
N ILE A 193 -5.05 -19.70 -4.98
CA ILE A 193 -4.04 -20.68 -5.42
C ILE A 193 -4.64 -21.66 -6.40
N ALA A 194 -5.82 -22.20 -6.09
CA ALA A 194 -6.55 -23.09 -7.01
C ALA A 194 -6.83 -22.42 -8.36
N PHE A 195 -7.25 -21.14 -8.34
CA PHE A 195 -7.46 -20.37 -9.57
C PHE A 195 -6.19 -20.32 -10.42
N PHE A 196 -5.05 -19.93 -9.85
CA PHE A 196 -3.80 -19.80 -10.61
C PHE A 196 -3.27 -21.15 -11.09
N LEU A 197 -3.36 -22.21 -10.29
CA LEU A 197 -2.92 -23.56 -10.67
C LEU A 197 -3.76 -24.12 -11.83
N ILE A 198 -5.09 -24.00 -11.76
CA ILE A 198 -6.00 -24.47 -12.81
C ILE A 198 -5.78 -23.70 -14.11
N ALA A 199 -5.69 -22.37 -14.04
CA ALA A 199 -5.43 -21.53 -15.19
C ALA A 199 -4.06 -21.87 -15.82
N ALA A 200 -3.00 -22.01 -15.02
CA ALA A 200 -1.68 -22.38 -15.49
C ALA A 200 -1.65 -23.77 -16.14
N ALA A 201 -2.27 -24.77 -15.51
CA ALA A 201 -2.35 -26.13 -16.04
C ALA A 201 -3.11 -26.16 -17.36
N GLY A 202 -4.28 -25.50 -17.46
CA GLY A 202 -5.07 -25.44 -18.67
C GLY A 202 -4.32 -24.78 -19.84
N ILE A 203 -3.65 -23.66 -19.59
CA ILE A 203 -2.83 -22.96 -20.59
C ILE A 203 -1.64 -23.84 -21.01
N ALA A 204 -0.95 -24.49 -20.06
CA ALA A 204 0.19 -25.37 -20.37
C ALA A 204 -0.22 -26.59 -21.19
N LEU A 205 -1.34 -27.26 -20.85
CA LEU A 205 -1.89 -28.38 -21.62
C LEU A 205 -2.28 -27.96 -23.04
N ALA A 206 -2.96 -26.83 -23.17
CA ALA A 206 -3.35 -26.29 -24.48
C ALA A 206 -2.12 -25.94 -25.33
N ALA A 207 -1.08 -25.34 -24.75
CA ALA A 207 0.15 -25.03 -25.46
C ALA A 207 0.98 -26.27 -25.82
N ARG A 208 0.83 -27.39 -25.08
CA ARG A 208 1.58 -28.65 -25.33
C ARG A 208 0.92 -29.51 -26.36
N PHE A 209 -0.39 -29.63 -26.35
CA PHE A 209 -1.14 -30.60 -27.12
C PHE A 209 -2.09 -29.99 -28.16
N GLY A 210 -2.38 -28.69 -28.03
CA GLY A 210 -3.33 -28.03 -28.92
C GLY A 210 -2.73 -27.58 -30.24
N PRO A 211 -3.59 -27.32 -31.25
CA PRO A 211 -3.15 -26.80 -32.53
C PRO A 211 -2.61 -25.36 -32.43
N VAL A 212 -1.59 -25.06 -33.24
CA VAL A 212 -0.96 -23.73 -33.31
C VAL A 212 -1.85 -22.77 -34.13
N ARG A 213 -3.00 -22.38 -33.57
CA ARG A 213 -3.99 -21.50 -34.20
C ARG A 213 -4.48 -20.45 -33.22
N ARG A 214 -4.67 -19.20 -33.68
CA ARG A 214 -5.13 -18.07 -32.85
C ARG A 214 -6.46 -18.34 -32.14
N GLY A 215 -7.46 -18.88 -32.87
CA GLY A 215 -8.77 -19.20 -32.29
C GLY A 215 -8.69 -20.26 -31.19
N PHE A 216 -7.80 -21.25 -31.35
CA PHE A 216 -7.57 -22.25 -30.31
C PHE A 216 -6.90 -21.65 -29.07
N ALA A 217 -5.88 -20.81 -29.24
CA ALA A 217 -5.21 -20.13 -28.13
C ALA A 217 -6.21 -19.26 -27.35
N LEU A 218 -7.04 -18.49 -28.03
CA LEU A 218 -8.10 -17.69 -27.41
C LEU A 218 -9.12 -18.55 -26.66
N GLY A 219 -9.59 -19.63 -27.30
CA GLY A 219 -10.52 -20.57 -26.66
C GLY A 219 -9.92 -21.24 -25.42
N ALA A 220 -8.66 -21.63 -25.50
CA ALA A 220 -7.95 -22.23 -24.37
C ALA A 220 -7.81 -21.26 -23.17
N LEU A 221 -7.48 -19.99 -23.42
CA LEU A 221 -7.46 -18.93 -22.38
C LEU A 221 -8.85 -18.76 -21.75
N ALA A 222 -9.89 -18.68 -22.58
CA ALA A 222 -11.26 -18.50 -22.13
C ALA A 222 -11.74 -19.70 -21.28
N VAL A 223 -11.53 -20.92 -21.76
CA VAL A 223 -11.96 -22.15 -21.06
C VAL A 223 -11.16 -22.34 -19.76
N SER A 224 -9.83 -22.20 -19.80
CA SER A 224 -9.00 -22.34 -18.60
C SER A 224 -9.36 -21.28 -17.55
N GLY A 225 -9.56 -20.03 -17.97
CA GLY A 225 -9.98 -18.94 -17.09
C GLY A 225 -11.38 -19.15 -16.52
N ALA A 226 -12.34 -19.62 -17.33
CA ALA A 226 -13.70 -19.90 -16.88
C ALA A 226 -13.75 -21.03 -15.83
N ILE A 227 -13.03 -22.14 -16.08
CA ILE A 227 -12.95 -23.24 -15.11
C ILE A 227 -12.33 -22.74 -13.80
N ALA A 228 -11.21 -22.01 -13.86
CA ALA A 228 -10.56 -21.44 -12.71
C ALA A 228 -11.48 -20.47 -11.92
N ALA A 229 -12.23 -19.62 -12.63
CA ALA A 229 -13.19 -18.70 -12.04
C ALA A 229 -14.37 -19.43 -11.37
N VAL A 230 -14.89 -20.48 -11.98
CA VAL A 230 -15.97 -21.30 -11.38
C VAL A 230 -15.49 -21.97 -10.10
N VAL A 231 -14.29 -22.55 -10.12
CA VAL A 231 -13.71 -23.18 -8.90
C VAL A 231 -13.49 -22.13 -7.81
N PHE A 232 -12.93 -20.97 -8.15
CA PHE A 232 -12.78 -19.86 -7.21
C PHE A 232 -14.11 -19.44 -6.59
N ALA A 233 -15.13 -19.23 -7.42
CA ALA A 233 -16.47 -18.83 -6.98
C ALA A 233 -17.12 -19.85 -6.03
N ARG A 234 -16.85 -21.14 -6.25
CA ARG A 234 -17.34 -22.22 -5.36
C ARG A 234 -16.56 -22.31 -4.05
N MET A 235 -15.26 -22.07 -4.07
CA MET A 235 -14.41 -22.14 -2.88
C MET A 235 -14.54 -20.88 -2.00
N ALA A 236 -14.78 -19.72 -2.59
CA ALA A 236 -14.82 -18.44 -1.89
C ALA A 236 -15.96 -17.54 -2.42
N PRO A 237 -17.24 -17.93 -2.26
CA PRO A 237 -18.38 -17.16 -2.78
C PRO A 237 -18.46 -15.75 -2.19
N ALA A 238 -18.04 -15.55 -0.95
CA ALA A 238 -18.01 -14.24 -0.32
C ALA A 238 -17.03 -13.26 -1.01
N CYS A 239 -16.05 -13.76 -1.75
CA CYS A 239 -15.05 -12.95 -2.45
C CYS A 239 -15.48 -12.48 -3.85
N LEU A 240 -16.67 -12.84 -4.30
CA LEU A 240 -17.22 -12.36 -5.58
C LEU A 240 -17.64 -10.88 -5.54
N GLY A 241 -17.79 -10.31 -4.35
CA GLY A 241 -18.00 -8.88 -4.15
C GLY A 241 -16.67 -8.10 -4.15
N ALA A 242 -16.56 -7.11 -3.26
CA ALA A 242 -15.31 -6.40 -3.04
C ALA A 242 -14.48 -7.09 -1.93
N PRO A 243 -13.15 -6.95 -1.92
CA PRO A 243 -12.28 -7.51 -0.87
C PRO A 243 -12.69 -7.11 0.55
N PHE A 244 -13.33 -5.95 0.69
CA PHE A 244 -13.84 -5.38 1.94
C PHE A 244 -15.38 -5.34 2.01
N GLY A 245 -16.07 -6.03 1.10
CA GLY A 245 -17.54 -6.02 1.02
C GLY A 245 -18.26 -6.66 2.21
N ALA A 246 -17.56 -7.43 3.03
CA ALA A 246 -18.08 -8.07 4.24
C ALA A 246 -17.92 -7.20 5.50
N LEU A 247 -17.43 -5.95 5.40
CA LEU A 247 -17.33 -5.04 6.53
C LEU A 247 -18.71 -4.59 7.00
N ASP A 248 -18.86 -4.45 8.33
CA ASP A 248 -20.05 -3.89 8.93
C ASP A 248 -20.31 -2.45 8.45
N PRO A 249 -21.57 -2.03 8.23
CA PRO A 249 -21.90 -0.67 7.80
C PRO A 249 -21.32 0.45 8.66
N LEU A 250 -21.22 0.26 9.99
CA LEU A 250 -20.58 1.22 10.88
C LEU A 250 -19.08 1.34 10.60
N VAL A 251 -18.42 0.21 10.38
CA VAL A 251 -16.99 0.17 10.04
C VAL A 251 -16.73 0.84 8.70
N ILE A 252 -17.60 0.60 7.72
CA ILE A 252 -17.52 1.31 6.41
C ILE A 252 -17.69 2.81 6.61
N LYS A 253 -18.67 3.25 7.39
CA LYS A 253 -18.99 4.67 7.61
C LYS A 253 -17.85 5.41 8.33
N TYR A 254 -17.37 4.89 9.47
CA TYR A 254 -16.50 5.63 10.39
C TYR A 254 -15.02 5.34 10.23
N TRP A 255 -14.67 4.24 9.57
CA TRP A 255 -13.28 3.86 9.37
C TRP A 255 -12.91 3.75 7.88
N TYR A 256 -13.49 2.79 7.15
CA TYR A 256 -13.08 2.50 5.76
C TYR A 256 -13.29 3.70 4.82
N GLY A 257 -14.41 4.41 4.95
CA GLY A 257 -14.70 5.61 4.16
C GLY A 257 -13.75 6.78 4.41
N HIS A 258 -13.04 6.79 5.54
CA HIS A 258 -12.08 7.82 5.91
C HIS A 258 -10.62 7.46 5.54
N ILE A 259 -10.35 6.25 5.03
CA ILE A 259 -9.03 5.87 4.51
C ILE A 259 -8.84 6.55 3.15
N ALA A 260 -8.31 7.79 3.18
CA ALA A 260 -8.18 8.63 1.98
C ALA A 260 -7.38 7.93 0.86
N GLU A 261 -6.32 7.22 1.19
CA GLU A 261 -5.45 6.52 0.24
C GLU A 261 -6.14 5.33 -0.47
N GLY A 262 -7.18 4.75 0.11
CA GLY A 262 -8.00 3.70 -0.50
C GLY A 262 -9.07 4.23 -1.46
N ASN A 263 -9.34 5.53 -1.43
CA ASN A 263 -10.36 6.17 -2.26
C ASN A 263 -9.84 6.49 -3.67
N PRO A 264 -10.72 6.58 -4.69
CA PRO A 264 -10.32 6.94 -6.04
C PRO A 264 -9.88 8.42 -6.16
N VAL A 265 -9.17 8.73 -7.26
CA VAL A 265 -8.59 10.06 -7.50
C VAL A 265 -9.61 11.20 -7.44
N TRP A 266 -10.84 11.01 -7.88
CA TRP A 266 -11.90 12.03 -7.86
C TRP A 266 -12.46 12.33 -6.46
N ARG A 267 -12.09 11.56 -5.45
CA ARG A 267 -12.38 11.84 -4.02
C ARG A 267 -11.21 12.48 -3.29
N GLN A 268 -10.07 12.63 -3.94
CA GLN A 268 -8.91 13.31 -3.37
C GLN A 268 -9.04 14.83 -3.48
N GLY A 269 -8.34 15.56 -2.60
CA GLY A 269 -8.21 17.00 -2.76
C GLY A 269 -7.47 17.35 -4.06
N LEU A 270 -7.91 18.43 -4.75
CA LEU A 270 -7.38 18.82 -6.06
C LEU A 270 -5.84 18.93 -6.07
N LEU A 271 -5.25 19.52 -5.03
CA LEU A 271 -3.81 19.68 -4.93
C LEU A 271 -3.10 18.31 -4.87
N LEU A 272 -3.58 17.38 -4.04
CA LEU A 272 -3.00 16.04 -3.92
C LEU A 272 -3.15 15.26 -5.22
N ALA A 273 -4.32 15.34 -5.87
CA ALA A 273 -4.57 14.73 -7.16
C ALA A 273 -3.63 15.28 -8.25
N ALA A 274 -3.41 16.61 -8.28
CA ALA A 274 -2.50 17.25 -9.23
C ALA A 274 -1.04 16.87 -8.98
N VAL A 275 -0.56 16.99 -7.73
CA VAL A 275 0.84 16.70 -7.37
C VAL A 275 1.25 15.27 -7.71
N SER A 276 0.38 14.31 -7.51
CA SER A 276 0.67 12.90 -7.83
C SER A 276 0.30 12.52 -9.27
N GLY A 277 -0.73 13.14 -9.86
CA GLY A 277 -1.24 12.81 -11.18
C GLY A 277 -0.45 13.46 -12.33
N LEU A 278 -0.03 14.72 -12.20
CA LEU A 278 0.69 15.42 -13.26
C LEU A 278 1.99 14.72 -13.69
N PRO A 279 2.85 14.21 -12.77
CA PRO A 279 4.02 13.44 -13.16
C PRO A 279 3.66 12.18 -13.97
N VAL A 280 2.55 11.52 -13.62
CA VAL A 280 2.08 10.31 -14.33
C VAL A 280 1.59 10.65 -15.73
N VAL A 281 0.88 11.77 -15.91
CA VAL A 281 0.45 12.25 -17.24
C VAL A 281 1.66 12.67 -18.09
N ALA A 282 2.61 13.38 -17.52
CA ALA A 282 3.87 13.74 -18.21
C ALA A 282 4.66 12.50 -18.64
N ALA A 283 4.72 11.49 -17.76
CA ALA A 283 5.35 10.20 -18.05
C ALA A 283 4.64 9.46 -19.20
N LEU A 284 3.31 9.48 -19.27
CA LEU A 284 2.54 8.89 -20.37
C LEU A 284 2.93 9.52 -21.71
N ILE A 285 2.95 10.85 -21.77
CA ILE A 285 3.31 11.59 -22.99
C ILE A 285 4.75 11.25 -23.41
N ALA A 286 5.68 11.21 -22.44
CA ALA A 286 7.07 10.86 -22.69
C ALA A 286 7.22 9.41 -23.20
N LEU A 287 6.58 8.45 -22.57
CA LEU A 287 6.62 7.03 -22.96
C LEU A 287 6.05 6.81 -24.37
N LEU A 288 4.97 7.52 -24.73
CA LEU A 288 4.42 7.50 -26.09
C LEU A 288 5.44 8.03 -27.10
N ARG A 289 6.14 9.13 -26.79
CA ARG A 289 7.19 9.71 -27.65
C ARG A 289 8.40 8.78 -27.78
N ILE A 290 8.90 8.24 -26.68
CA ILE A 290 10.00 7.26 -26.67
C ILE A 290 9.65 6.07 -27.56
N ARG A 291 8.44 5.50 -27.42
CA ARG A 291 7.97 4.39 -28.25
C ARG A 291 7.93 4.74 -29.74
N GLN A 292 7.42 5.94 -30.08
CA GLN A 292 7.32 6.39 -31.49
C GLN A 292 8.69 6.56 -32.17
N THR A 293 9.70 7.00 -31.40
CA THR A 293 11.05 7.27 -31.93
C THR A 293 12.02 6.11 -31.76
N ALA A 294 11.64 5.07 -31.03
CA ALA A 294 12.51 3.92 -30.75
C ALA A 294 12.76 3.04 -31.98
N PRO A 295 13.94 2.40 -32.05
CA PRO A 295 14.25 1.38 -33.06
C PRO A 295 13.22 0.23 -33.02
N ALA A 296 12.96 -0.40 -34.18
CA ALA A 296 12.01 -1.49 -34.32
C ALA A 296 12.23 -2.63 -33.31
N ALA A 297 13.49 -2.94 -32.99
CA ALA A 297 13.84 -3.98 -32.01
C ALA A 297 13.35 -3.69 -30.59
N GLN A 298 13.16 -2.42 -30.22
CA GLN A 298 12.70 -2.00 -28.90
C GLN A 298 11.20 -1.72 -28.85
N GLN A 299 10.53 -1.55 -29.99
CA GLN A 299 9.12 -1.13 -30.03
C GLN A 299 8.17 -2.12 -29.34
N ARG A 300 8.44 -3.43 -29.44
CA ARG A 300 7.65 -4.44 -28.75
C ARG A 300 7.75 -4.28 -27.24
N PHE A 301 8.96 -4.23 -26.71
CA PHE A 301 9.20 -4.04 -25.28
C PHE A 301 8.56 -2.76 -24.77
N LEU A 302 8.75 -1.65 -25.46
CA LEU A 302 8.16 -0.36 -25.09
C LEU A 302 6.64 -0.35 -25.17
N SER A 303 6.05 -1.10 -26.12
CA SER A 303 4.58 -1.25 -26.19
C SER A 303 4.04 -2.04 -25.01
N GLU A 304 4.67 -3.17 -24.66
CA GLU A 304 4.30 -3.99 -23.51
C GLU A 304 4.49 -3.21 -22.19
N TYR A 305 5.58 -2.46 -22.07
CA TYR A 305 5.85 -1.57 -20.93
C TYR A 305 4.81 -0.44 -20.80
N LEU A 306 4.47 0.21 -21.91
CA LEU A 306 3.45 1.26 -21.94
C LEU A 306 2.07 0.73 -21.53
N LEU A 307 1.69 -0.45 -21.99
CA LEU A 307 0.42 -1.10 -21.59
C LEU A 307 0.41 -1.41 -20.08
N LEU A 308 1.53 -1.90 -19.55
CA LEU A 308 1.67 -2.13 -18.10
C LEU A 308 1.58 -0.82 -17.31
N PHE A 309 2.25 0.23 -17.78
CA PHE A 309 2.16 1.57 -17.18
C PHE A 309 0.72 2.11 -17.18
N VAL A 310 0.00 1.98 -18.31
CA VAL A 310 -1.41 2.41 -18.40
C VAL A 310 -2.29 1.63 -17.45
N ALA A 311 -2.07 0.31 -17.33
CA ALA A 311 -2.81 -0.50 -16.35
C ALA A 311 -2.53 -0.06 -14.90
N ALA A 312 -1.28 0.24 -14.57
CA ALA A 312 -0.90 0.78 -13.25
C ALA A 312 -1.52 2.16 -13.01
N MET A 313 -1.57 3.01 -14.03
CA MET A 313 -2.23 4.33 -13.96
C MET A 313 -3.73 4.19 -13.69
N LEU A 314 -4.42 3.32 -14.43
CA LEU A 314 -5.85 3.07 -14.23
C LEU A 314 -6.14 2.49 -12.83
N THR A 315 -5.30 1.56 -12.36
CA THR A 315 -5.39 1.03 -10.99
C THR A 315 -5.22 2.14 -9.95
N GLY A 316 -4.23 3.03 -10.14
CA GLY A 316 -4.00 4.18 -9.26
C GLY A 316 -5.12 5.21 -9.30
N MET A 317 -5.84 5.36 -10.40
CA MET A 317 -7.04 6.21 -10.46
C MET A 317 -8.19 5.65 -9.62
N MET A 318 -8.32 4.32 -9.53
CA MET A 318 -9.37 3.66 -8.74
C MET A 318 -9.00 3.55 -7.25
N VAL A 319 -7.72 3.30 -6.95
CA VAL A 319 -7.18 3.18 -5.59
C VAL A 319 -5.94 4.07 -5.50
N TRP A 320 -6.10 5.23 -4.85
CA TRP A 320 -5.12 6.31 -4.92
C TRP A 320 -3.69 5.90 -4.54
N ARG A 321 -3.50 5.11 -3.49
CA ARG A 321 -2.17 4.64 -3.08
C ARG A 321 -1.45 3.84 -4.17
N SER A 322 -2.19 3.16 -5.04
CA SER A 322 -1.65 2.39 -6.16
C SER A 322 -1.08 3.27 -7.28
N ILE A 323 -1.26 4.61 -7.25
CA ILE A 323 -0.65 5.53 -8.20
C ILE A 323 0.89 5.48 -8.14
N ALA A 324 1.45 5.05 -7.02
CA ALA A 324 2.88 4.83 -6.84
C ALA A 324 3.47 3.82 -7.84
N PHE A 325 2.71 2.79 -8.24
CA PHE A 325 3.15 1.86 -9.30
C PHE A 325 3.31 2.57 -10.64
N ALA A 326 2.33 3.41 -11.01
CA ALA A 326 2.43 4.21 -12.23
C ALA A 326 3.56 5.24 -12.12
N GLY A 327 3.76 5.86 -10.96
CA GLY A 327 4.88 6.75 -10.70
C GLY A 327 6.22 6.07 -10.96
N ALA A 328 6.43 4.91 -10.35
CA ALA A 328 7.69 4.15 -10.48
C ALA A 328 7.95 3.69 -11.92
N LEU A 329 6.94 3.14 -12.61
CA LEU A 329 7.04 2.81 -14.03
C LEU A 329 7.22 4.05 -14.91
N GLY A 330 6.56 5.16 -14.57
CA GLY A 330 6.64 6.43 -15.29
C GLY A 330 7.99 7.15 -15.18
N ALA A 331 8.77 6.82 -14.14
CA ALA A 331 10.08 7.42 -13.91
C ALA A 331 11.03 7.29 -15.13
N LEU A 332 10.91 6.23 -15.94
CA LEU A 332 11.61 6.08 -17.22
C LEU A 332 11.31 7.25 -18.16
N GLY A 333 10.02 7.58 -18.35
CA GLY A 333 9.61 8.69 -19.22
C GLY A 333 10.03 10.04 -18.67
N LEU A 334 9.93 10.25 -17.36
CA LEU A 334 10.35 11.49 -16.69
C LEU A 334 11.86 11.69 -16.77
N GLY A 335 12.65 10.61 -16.63
CA GLY A 335 14.11 10.67 -16.80
C GLY A 335 14.52 11.07 -18.21
N TRP A 336 13.81 10.59 -19.24
CA TRP A 336 14.01 11.02 -20.61
C TRP A 336 13.70 12.52 -20.80
N LEU A 337 12.57 13.00 -20.25
CA LEU A 337 12.22 14.43 -20.29
C LEU A 337 13.26 15.28 -19.58
N LEU A 338 13.66 14.89 -18.38
CA LEU A 338 14.64 15.64 -17.59
C LEU A 338 16.00 15.68 -18.27
N SER A 339 16.48 14.56 -18.82
CA SER A 339 17.73 14.54 -19.57
C SER A 339 17.67 15.44 -20.82
N GLY A 340 16.54 15.45 -21.53
CA GLY A 340 16.30 16.36 -22.66
C GLY A 340 16.37 17.83 -22.25
N ILE A 341 15.76 18.19 -21.10
CA ILE A 341 15.83 19.53 -20.53
C ILE A 341 17.29 19.90 -20.21
N LEU A 342 18.05 19.00 -19.57
CA LEU A 342 19.45 19.25 -19.23
C LEU A 342 20.34 19.44 -20.46
N VAL A 343 20.19 18.61 -21.50
CA VAL A 343 20.90 18.77 -22.77
C VAL A 343 20.56 20.11 -23.40
N TRP A 344 19.28 20.47 -23.40
CA TRP A 344 18.82 21.74 -23.93
C TRP A 344 19.40 22.95 -23.16
N VAL A 345 19.56 22.85 -21.83
CA VAL A 345 20.22 23.86 -20.99
C VAL A 345 21.71 24.00 -21.33
N GLN A 346 22.40 22.86 -21.47
CA GLN A 346 23.83 22.87 -21.82
C GLN A 346 24.07 23.47 -23.19
N TYR A 347 23.22 23.16 -24.18
CA TYR A 347 23.30 23.78 -25.53
C TYR A 347 23.09 25.29 -25.46
N ASP A 348 22.30 25.77 -24.54
CA ASP A 348 22.00 27.20 -24.40
C ASP A 348 23.07 28.00 -23.62
N ARG A 349 23.92 27.33 -22.83
CA ARG A 349 25.10 27.97 -22.23
C ARG A 349 26.03 28.55 -23.31
N THR A 350 26.20 27.82 -24.40
CA THR A 350 26.99 28.30 -25.55
C THR A 350 26.31 29.44 -26.30
N ALA A 351 24.98 29.60 -26.18
CA ALA A 351 24.25 30.75 -26.72
C ALA A 351 24.28 31.96 -25.74
N ALA A 352 24.29 31.70 -24.42
CA ALA A 352 24.42 32.75 -23.39
C ALA A 352 25.80 33.44 -23.41
N GLU A 353 26.86 32.71 -23.80
CA GLU A 353 28.20 33.29 -24.08
C GLU A 353 28.14 34.30 -25.22
N ARG A 354 27.08 34.32 -26.01
CA ARG A 354 26.78 35.29 -27.07
C ARG A 354 25.90 36.47 -26.64
N GLY A 355 25.61 36.61 -25.34
CA GLY A 355 24.95 37.82 -24.77
C GLY A 355 23.43 37.81 -24.75
N GLU A 356 22.77 36.68 -25.02
CA GLU A 356 21.32 36.55 -24.88
C GLU A 356 20.96 35.96 -23.53
N LEU A 357 20.28 36.72 -22.69
CA LEU A 357 19.75 36.25 -21.40
C LEU A 357 18.64 35.21 -21.65
N PRO A 358 18.81 33.97 -21.19
CA PRO A 358 17.92 32.89 -21.58
C PRO A 358 16.63 32.92 -20.77
N LYS A 359 15.50 33.14 -21.41
CA LYS A 359 14.14 32.81 -20.92
C LYS A 359 14.05 31.38 -20.33
N ARG A 360 15.01 30.57 -20.56
CA ARG A 360 15.19 29.14 -20.34
C ARG A 360 15.63 28.80 -18.90
N TYR A 361 16.46 29.62 -18.25
CA TYR A 361 16.75 29.47 -16.81
C TYR A 361 15.51 29.68 -15.95
N LEU A 362 14.58 30.57 -16.38
CA LEU A 362 13.29 30.75 -15.72
C LEU A 362 12.41 29.50 -15.80
N THR A 363 12.42 28.81 -16.96
CA THR A 363 11.64 27.56 -17.12
C THR A 363 12.21 26.43 -16.26
N ILE A 364 13.55 26.33 -16.15
CA ILE A 364 14.19 25.31 -15.29
C ILE A 364 14.03 25.65 -13.83
N ALA A 365 14.27 26.91 -13.44
CA ALA A 365 14.00 27.36 -12.10
C ALA A 365 12.55 27.13 -11.70
N ALA A 366 11.59 27.35 -12.63
CA ALA A 366 10.19 27.07 -12.41
C ALA A 366 9.92 25.55 -12.28
N VAL A 367 10.49 24.72 -13.14
CA VAL A 367 10.36 23.25 -13.05
C VAL A 367 11.00 22.71 -11.77
N VAL A 368 12.22 23.16 -11.43
CA VAL A 368 12.89 22.79 -10.17
C VAL A 368 12.12 23.33 -8.96
N ALA A 369 11.65 24.57 -9.00
CA ALA A 369 10.84 25.15 -7.93
C ALA A 369 9.52 24.41 -7.75
N VAL A 370 8.84 24.01 -8.84
CA VAL A 370 7.62 23.21 -8.81
C VAL A 370 7.92 21.83 -8.24
N LEU A 371 8.97 21.13 -8.72
CA LEU A 371 9.35 19.82 -8.19
C LEU A 371 9.76 19.90 -6.71
N THR A 372 10.51 20.94 -6.32
CA THR A 372 10.91 21.17 -4.93
C THR A 372 9.70 21.55 -4.07
N ALA A 373 8.82 22.40 -4.55
CA ALA A 373 7.57 22.71 -3.87
C ALA A 373 6.67 21.47 -3.73
N MET A 374 6.65 20.58 -4.72
CA MET A 374 5.93 19.31 -4.67
C MET A 374 6.51 18.32 -3.64
N THR A 375 7.83 18.33 -3.42
CA THR A 375 8.49 17.46 -2.43
C THR A 375 8.48 18.04 -1.03
N LEU A 376 8.56 19.36 -0.89
CA LEU A 376 8.61 20.08 0.39
C LEU A 376 7.22 20.54 0.87
N TRP A 377 6.20 20.50 -0.02
CA TRP A 377 4.87 20.87 0.40
C TRP A 377 4.34 19.85 1.38
N PRO A 378 4.00 20.25 2.63
CA PRO A 378 3.33 19.34 3.52
C PRO A 378 2.02 18.96 2.83
N VAL A 379 1.88 17.69 2.43
CA VAL A 379 0.60 17.16 1.97
C VAL A 379 -0.37 17.44 3.11
N PRO A 380 -1.38 18.32 2.93
CA PRO A 380 -2.36 18.54 3.97
C PRO A 380 -3.04 17.18 4.16
N THR A 381 -2.65 16.47 5.20
CA THR A 381 -3.48 15.39 5.68
C THR A 381 -4.80 16.05 6.01
N LYS A 382 -5.91 15.62 5.41
CA LYS A 382 -7.26 16.03 5.80
C LYS A 382 -7.56 15.72 7.28
N ASN A 383 -6.63 15.15 7.97
CA ASN A 383 -6.45 15.00 9.40
C ASN A 383 -5.50 16.07 9.98
N GLY A 384 -5.41 17.24 9.36
CA GLY A 384 -5.07 18.43 10.12
C GLY A 384 -6.05 18.47 11.31
N PRO A 385 -5.63 18.94 12.48
CA PRO A 385 -6.52 18.99 13.63
C PRO A 385 -7.83 19.56 13.14
N ALA A 386 -8.93 18.81 13.31
CA ALA A 386 -10.27 19.33 13.10
C ALA A 386 -10.23 20.72 13.72
N GLU A 387 -10.71 21.75 13.02
CA GLU A 387 -10.94 23.05 13.66
C GLU A 387 -11.80 22.76 14.89
N VAL A 388 -11.10 22.49 15.98
CA VAL A 388 -11.68 22.43 17.31
C VAL A 388 -11.99 23.89 17.59
N GLY A 389 -13.28 24.19 17.59
CA GLY A 389 -13.76 25.51 17.89
C GLY A 389 -13.00 26.08 19.08
N ASN A 390 -12.66 27.36 19.02
CA ASN A 390 -11.88 28.21 19.93
C ASN A 390 -11.95 27.80 21.41
N GLY A 391 -11.36 26.66 21.78
CA GLY A 391 -11.06 26.24 23.13
C GLY A 391 -9.54 26.22 23.25
N ILE A 392 -9.03 26.90 24.22
CA ILE A 392 -7.64 27.04 24.66
C ILE A 392 -6.87 25.76 24.32
N ALA A 393 -5.94 25.83 23.34
CA ALA A 393 -5.04 24.74 23.03
C ALA A 393 -4.27 24.39 24.29
N ASP A 394 -4.55 23.22 24.86
CA ASP A 394 -3.75 22.64 25.94
C ASP A 394 -2.33 22.46 25.39
N GLN A 395 -1.37 23.28 25.85
CA GLN A 395 0.03 23.28 25.39
C GLN A 395 0.81 22.06 25.93
N GLY A 396 0.12 21.04 26.41
CA GLY A 396 0.71 19.79 26.88
C GLY A 396 1.09 18.84 25.72
N PRO A 397 1.90 17.80 26.00
CA PRO A 397 2.21 16.78 25.00
C PRO A 397 0.93 16.10 24.52
N ALA A 398 0.88 15.79 23.21
CA ALA A 398 -0.26 15.13 22.59
C ALA A 398 -0.58 13.81 23.32
N CYS A 399 -1.86 13.52 23.53
CA CYS A 399 -2.30 12.37 24.34
C CYS A 399 -1.93 11.00 23.72
N ASP A 400 -1.57 10.95 22.46
CA ASP A 400 -1.08 9.77 21.74
C ASP A 400 0.45 9.66 21.72
N SER A 401 1.16 10.61 22.38
CA SER A 401 2.62 10.56 22.44
C SER A 401 3.11 9.35 23.26
N PRO A 402 4.25 8.73 22.87
CA PRO A 402 4.80 7.58 23.58
C PRO A 402 5.03 7.84 25.07
N GLN A 403 5.46 9.05 25.43
CA GLN A 403 5.72 9.47 26.81
C GLN A 403 4.46 9.49 27.66
N VAL A 404 3.35 9.97 27.09
CA VAL A 404 2.05 10.03 27.77
C VAL A 404 1.45 8.63 27.91
N LEU A 405 1.49 7.83 26.82
CA LEU A 405 0.92 6.48 26.85
C LEU A 405 1.74 5.50 27.70
N ALA A 406 3.05 5.73 27.86
CA ALA A 406 3.88 4.95 28.78
C ALA A 406 3.39 5.05 30.25
N LEU A 407 2.65 6.10 30.61
CA LEU A 407 2.03 6.23 31.95
C LEU A 407 1.05 5.08 32.24
N LEU A 408 0.41 4.50 31.21
CA LEU A 408 -0.46 3.34 31.36
C LEU A 408 0.29 2.13 31.93
N ASN A 409 1.61 2.02 31.75
CA ASN A 409 2.43 0.95 32.32
C ASN A 409 2.56 0.99 33.86
N ARG A 410 2.07 2.06 34.51
CA ARG A 410 1.91 2.10 35.98
C ARG A 410 0.80 1.18 36.47
N LEU A 411 -0.10 0.77 35.55
CA LEU A 411 -1.15 -0.20 35.83
C LEU A 411 -0.69 -1.61 35.41
N PRO A 412 -1.20 -2.67 36.06
CA PRO A 412 -0.94 -4.03 35.59
C PRO A 412 -1.50 -4.25 34.18
N ALA A 413 -0.93 -5.19 33.43
CA ALA A 413 -1.38 -5.52 32.07
C ALA A 413 -2.88 -5.90 32.07
N GLN A 414 -3.66 -5.24 31.23
CA GLN A 414 -5.12 -5.35 31.18
C GLN A 414 -5.64 -5.24 29.74
N THR A 415 -6.92 -5.58 29.56
CA THR A 415 -7.63 -5.32 28.31
C THR A 415 -8.23 -3.92 28.33
N VAL A 416 -7.82 -3.11 27.36
CA VAL A 416 -8.24 -1.71 27.21
C VAL A 416 -9.31 -1.60 26.13
N PHE A 417 -10.43 -0.95 26.46
CA PHE A 417 -11.42 -0.48 25.51
C PHE A 417 -11.05 0.94 25.10
N ALA A 418 -10.62 1.13 23.88
CA ALA A 418 -10.14 2.42 23.40
C ALA A 418 -10.69 2.75 22.02
N SER A 419 -10.74 4.04 21.68
CA SER A 419 -11.01 4.46 20.30
C SER A 419 -9.92 3.92 19.38
N LEU A 420 -10.28 3.70 18.11
CA LEU A 420 -9.36 3.05 17.14
C LEU A 420 -8.14 3.89 16.85
N ASP A 421 -8.27 5.22 16.85
CA ASP A 421 -7.19 6.14 16.56
C ASP A 421 -6.00 5.99 17.53
N ILE A 422 -6.28 5.80 18.84
CA ILE A 422 -5.24 5.69 19.87
C ILE A 422 -4.76 4.25 20.10
N SER A 423 -5.55 3.26 19.69
CA SER A 423 -5.28 1.84 19.97
C SER A 423 -3.92 1.34 19.47
N PRO A 424 -3.44 1.69 18.24
CA PRO A 424 -2.12 1.28 17.79
C PRO A 424 -0.99 1.84 18.67
N ALA A 425 -1.12 3.08 19.12
CA ALA A 425 -0.12 3.72 19.97
C ALA A 425 -0.09 3.08 21.37
N ILE A 426 -1.24 2.70 21.93
CA ILE A 426 -1.33 1.93 23.19
C ILE A 426 -0.60 0.60 23.05
N LEU A 427 -0.83 -0.14 21.94
CA LEU A 427 -0.16 -1.42 21.68
C LEU A 427 1.35 -1.29 21.53
N ALA A 428 1.83 -0.20 20.94
CA ALA A 428 3.25 0.04 20.69
C ALA A 428 4.01 0.47 21.96
N THR A 429 3.34 1.15 22.89
CA THR A 429 4.02 1.84 24.02
C THR A 429 3.71 1.23 25.38
N SER A 430 2.74 0.32 25.45
CA SER A 430 2.31 -0.25 26.73
C SER A 430 2.23 -1.78 26.70
N ARG A 431 2.09 -2.37 27.90
CA ARG A 431 1.91 -3.82 28.08
C ARG A 431 0.44 -4.27 27.97
N HIS A 432 -0.45 -3.35 27.63
CA HIS A 432 -1.87 -3.62 27.58
C HIS A 432 -2.29 -4.26 26.25
N SER A 433 -3.37 -5.02 26.27
CA SER A 433 -4.10 -5.44 25.07
C SER A 433 -5.22 -4.44 24.78
N VAL A 434 -5.60 -4.27 23.52
CA VAL A 434 -6.77 -3.47 23.13
C VAL A 434 -7.87 -4.36 22.55
N VAL A 435 -9.13 -3.95 22.69
CA VAL A 435 -10.28 -4.68 22.12
C VAL A 435 -10.22 -4.69 20.60
N ALA A 436 -9.90 -3.57 19.98
CA ALA A 436 -9.72 -3.46 18.53
C ALA A 436 -8.63 -2.43 18.21
N SER A 437 -8.04 -2.58 17.04
CA SER A 437 -7.15 -1.59 16.42
C SER A 437 -7.51 -1.43 14.94
N ASN A 438 -6.78 -0.61 14.19
CA ASN A 438 -7.03 -0.31 12.78
C ASN A 438 -6.75 -1.48 11.83
N HIS A 439 -7.24 -2.70 12.17
CA HIS A 439 -7.05 -3.87 11.33
C HIS A 439 -8.41 -4.49 10.96
N HIS A 440 -8.79 -4.37 9.69
CA HIS A 440 -10.13 -4.73 9.17
C HIS A 440 -10.61 -6.15 9.48
N ARG A 441 -9.69 -7.11 9.72
CA ARG A 441 -10.08 -8.48 10.13
C ARG A 441 -10.67 -8.55 11.53
N ALA A 442 -10.49 -7.51 12.35
CA ALA A 442 -11.19 -7.34 13.62
C ALA A 442 -12.55 -6.65 13.44
N ASN A 443 -13.18 -6.73 12.28
CA ASN A 443 -14.39 -6.02 11.87
C ASN A 443 -15.48 -5.96 12.96
N LEU A 444 -15.80 -7.08 13.60
CA LEU A 444 -16.83 -7.13 14.66
C LEU A 444 -16.37 -6.38 15.93
N ALA A 445 -15.11 -6.52 16.33
CA ALA A 445 -14.57 -5.79 17.46
C ALA A 445 -14.48 -4.28 17.19
N ILE A 446 -14.11 -3.90 15.96
CA ILE A 446 -14.12 -2.50 15.49
C ILE A 446 -15.54 -1.94 15.56
N ARG A 447 -16.54 -2.68 15.02
CA ARG A 447 -17.95 -2.30 15.11
C ARG A 447 -18.38 -2.08 16.55
N ASP A 448 -18.03 -3.00 17.45
CA ASP A 448 -18.43 -2.95 18.84
C ASP A 448 -17.81 -1.74 19.56
N VAL A 449 -16.55 -1.41 19.27
CA VAL A 449 -15.90 -0.18 19.78
C VAL A 449 -16.68 1.06 19.32
N MET A 450 -16.95 1.17 18.03
CA MET A 450 -17.73 2.29 17.49
C MET A 450 -19.13 2.37 18.08
N LEU A 451 -19.81 1.23 18.13
CA LEU A 451 -21.18 1.14 18.64
C LEU A 451 -21.26 1.55 20.11
N ALA A 452 -20.28 1.16 20.94
CA ALA A 452 -20.25 1.55 22.35
C ALA A 452 -20.11 3.07 22.51
N PHE A 453 -19.18 3.70 21.80
CA PHE A 453 -18.98 5.15 21.88
C PHE A 453 -20.15 5.97 21.31
N LEU A 454 -20.88 5.43 20.35
CA LEU A 454 -22.06 6.05 19.76
C LEU A 454 -23.35 5.81 20.59
N SER A 455 -23.35 4.83 21.49
CA SER A 455 -24.52 4.44 22.26
C SER A 455 -24.62 5.17 23.59
N GLY A 456 -25.82 5.23 24.15
CA GLY A 456 -26.04 5.66 25.52
C GLY A 456 -25.49 4.65 26.55
N GLU A 457 -25.43 5.07 27.79
CA GLU A 457 -24.75 4.44 28.92
C GLU A 457 -25.01 2.91 29.05
N ALA A 458 -26.25 2.48 29.15
CA ALA A 458 -26.59 1.06 29.42
C ALA A 458 -26.07 0.12 28.31
N LYS A 459 -26.24 0.50 27.04
CA LYS A 459 -25.75 -0.28 25.90
C LYS A 459 -24.24 -0.24 25.78
N ALA A 460 -23.63 0.90 26.05
CA ALA A 460 -22.17 1.03 26.05
C ALA A 460 -21.56 0.11 27.13
N HIS A 461 -22.08 0.12 28.35
CA HIS A 461 -21.63 -0.77 29.43
C HIS A 461 -21.74 -2.24 29.04
N GLN A 462 -22.90 -2.66 28.50
CA GLN A 462 -23.10 -4.03 28.03
C GLN A 462 -22.01 -4.47 27.02
N ILE A 463 -21.67 -3.60 26.05
CA ILE A 463 -20.68 -3.91 25.03
C ILE A 463 -19.27 -3.99 25.64
N VAL A 464 -18.88 -3.02 26.47
CA VAL A 464 -17.57 -2.98 27.13
C VAL A 464 -17.38 -4.21 28.03
N ALA A 465 -18.41 -4.59 28.78
CA ALA A 465 -18.40 -5.77 29.65
C ALA A 465 -18.30 -7.09 28.84
N ALA A 466 -18.97 -7.20 27.69
CA ALA A 466 -18.89 -8.36 26.80
C ALA A 466 -17.48 -8.62 26.32
N HIS A 467 -16.66 -7.57 26.13
CA HIS A 467 -15.24 -7.66 25.78
C HIS A 467 -14.31 -7.88 26.98
N ARG A 468 -14.85 -7.97 28.20
CA ARG A 468 -14.08 -8.12 29.46
C ARG A 468 -12.98 -7.05 29.60
N ALA A 469 -13.24 -5.86 29.09
CA ALA A 469 -12.32 -4.75 29.22
C ALA A 469 -12.39 -4.19 30.65
N THR A 470 -11.21 -3.99 31.22
CA THR A 470 -11.06 -3.50 32.61
C THR A 470 -10.59 -2.05 32.66
N LEU A 471 -10.12 -1.53 31.51
CA LEU A 471 -9.80 -0.12 31.32
C LEU A 471 -10.54 0.43 30.10
N LEU A 472 -10.94 1.70 30.18
CA LEU A 472 -11.43 2.48 29.05
C LEU A 472 -10.52 3.69 28.90
N VAL A 473 -9.98 3.90 27.67
CA VAL A 473 -9.04 4.97 27.36
C VAL A 473 -9.51 5.74 26.14
N VAL A 474 -9.58 7.05 26.24
CA VAL A 474 -9.98 7.97 25.17
C VAL A 474 -9.04 9.15 25.10
N CYS A 475 -8.59 9.48 23.89
CA CYS A 475 -7.87 10.72 23.58
C CYS A 475 -8.84 11.69 22.88
N THR A 476 -9.39 12.64 23.62
CA THR A 476 -10.49 13.50 23.14
C THR A 476 -10.07 14.48 22.04
N GLY A 477 -8.78 14.71 21.85
CA GLY A 477 -8.22 15.59 20.81
C GLY A 477 -8.04 14.93 19.43
N MET A 478 -8.36 13.62 19.27
CA MET A 478 -8.22 12.91 18.00
C MET A 478 -9.46 13.04 17.11
N ALA A 479 -9.35 12.66 15.85
CA ALA A 479 -10.41 12.85 14.86
C ALA A 479 -11.62 11.95 15.08
N GLU A 480 -11.42 10.71 15.50
CA GLU A 480 -12.48 9.72 15.70
C GLU A 480 -13.48 10.15 16.78
N PRO A 481 -13.06 10.58 17.98
CA PRO A 481 -13.96 11.16 18.98
C PRO A 481 -14.81 12.31 18.43
N GLY A 482 -14.24 13.21 17.63
CA GLY A 482 -14.95 14.31 16.99
C GLY A 482 -16.08 13.85 16.05
N ASN A 483 -15.87 12.76 15.33
CA ASN A 483 -16.90 12.17 14.46
C ASN A 483 -18.06 11.59 15.29
N TYR A 484 -17.77 10.95 16.40
CA TYR A 484 -18.79 10.38 17.30
C TYR A 484 -19.61 11.47 17.99
N LEU A 485 -18.97 12.56 18.43
CA LEU A 485 -19.66 13.71 19.03
C LEU A 485 -20.69 14.33 18.07
N ARG A 486 -20.32 14.48 16.79
CA ARG A 486 -21.21 15.05 15.77
C ARG A 486 -22.43 14.18 15.52
N ASP A 487 -22.24 12.85 15.42
CA ASP A 487 -23.29 11.92 15.01
C ASP A 487 -24.11 11.38 16.20
N ALA A 488 -23.55 11.38 17.43
CA ALA A 488 -24.19 10.90 18.64
C ALA A 488 -23.94 11.84 19.84
N PRO A 489 -24.59 13.01 19.89
CA PRO A 489 -24.36 14.01 20.95
C PRO A 489 -24.83 13.57 22.35
N ARG A 490 -25.50 12.43 22.46
CA ARG A 490 -25.92 11.77 23.72
C ARG A 490 -25.27 10.39 23.89
N GLY A 491 -24.20 10.09 23.16
CA GLY A 491 -23.47 8.84 23.28
C GLY A 491 -22.41 8.88 24.37
N LEU A 492 -21.85 7.72 24.70
CA LEU A 492 -20.79 7.58 25.71
C LEU A 492 -19.61 8.53 25.44
N MET A 493 -19.21 8.72 24.16
CA MET A 493 -18.13 9.66 23.83
C MET A 493 -18.46 11.10 24.23
N ALA A 494 -19.72 11.52 24.05
CA ALA A 494 -20.18 12.85 24.43
C ALA A 494 -20.18 13.04 25.96
N ASP A 495 -20.55 12.00 26.71
CA ASP A 495 -20.53 12.04 28.17
C ASP A 495 -19.09 12.16 28.70
N ILE A 496 -18.17 11.33 28.20
CA ILE A 496 -16.76 11.35 28.57
C ILE A 496 -16.11 12.72 28.24
N THR A 497 -16.37 13.25 27.05
CA THR A 497 -15.80 14.54 26.63
C THR A 497 -16.35 15.71 27.45
N ALA A 498 -17.62 15.65 27.83
CA ALA A 498 -18.26 16.64 28.71
C ALA A 498 -17.88 16.48 30.20
N GLY A 499 -17.05 15.48 30.55
CA GLY A 499 -16.67 15.19 31.93
C GLY A 499 -17.78 14.53 32.76
N ARG A 500 -18.85 14.06 32.11
CA ARG A 500 -19.89 13.26 32.78
C ARG A 500 -19.39 11.82 32.89
N THR A 501 -19.29 11.33 34.12
CA THR A 501 -18.86 9.96 34.40
C THR A 501 -20.06 9.07 34.69
N SER A 502 -20.12 7.93 34.03
CA SER A 502 -21.09 6.89 34.34
C SER A 502 -20.69 6.13 35.60
N PRO A 503 -21.66 5.57 36.41
CA PRO A 503 -21.37 4.85 37.66
C PRO A 503 -20.41 3.65 37.50
N TRP A 504 -20.30 3.10 36.31
CA TRP A 504 -19.40 1.97 36.01
C TRP A 504 -18.02 2.38 35.50
N LEU A 505 -17.71 3.71 35.46
CA LEU A 505 -16.43 4.28 35.03
C LEU A 505 -15.81 5.10 36.18
N GLU A 506 -14.77 4.55 36.80
CA GLU A 506 -13.96 5.28 37.80
C GLU A 506 -12.79 5.96 37.16
N PRO A 507 -12.65 7.29 37.26
CA PRO A 507 -11.49 8.01 36.72
C PRO A 507 -10.18 7.52 37.35
N VAL A 508 -9.14 7.33 36.52
CA VAL A 508 -7.80 6.96 36.98
C VAL A 508 -6.82 8.09 36.69
N ALA A 509 -6.21 8.62 37.74
CA ALA A 509 -5.21 9.67 37.67
C ALA A 509 -3.80 9.05 37.59
N LEU A 510 -3.11 9.27 36.45
CA LEU A 510 -1.74 8.80 36.22
C LEU A 510 -0.77 9.98 36.02
N GLY A 511 -1.25 11.22 36.17
CA GLY A 511 -0.51 12.44 35.81
C GLY A 511 -0.53 12.73 34.30
N GLN A 512 -1.53 12.21 33.59
CA GLN A 512 -1.75 12.40 32.15
C GLN A 512 -2.35 13.78 31.86
N PRO A 513 -2.19 14.30 30.60
CA PRO A 513 -2.87 15.52 30.17
C PRO A 513 -4.38 15.38 30.19
N ALA A 514 -5.11 16.48 30.31
CA ALA A 514 -6.56 16.52 30.40
C ALA A 514 -7.27 15.89 29.19
N SER A 515 -6.62 15.87 28.02
CA SER A 515 -7.08 15.26 26.78
C SER A 515 -7.05 13.72 26.81
N LEU A 516 -6.22 13.09 27.65
CA LEU A 516 -6.21 11.64 27.84
C LEU A 516 -7.11 11.27 29.01
N LYS A 517 -8.24 10.68 28.72
CA LYS A 517 -9.19 10.17 29.70
C LYS A 517 -8.92 8.68 29.94
N VAL A 518 -8.70 8.31 31.20
CA VAL A 518 -8.47 6.91 31.62
C VAL A 518 -9.47 6.58 32.71
N PHE A 519 -10.18 5.48 32.54
CA PHE A 519 -11.18 4.99 33.49
C PHE A 519 -10.94 3.51 33.78
N ARG A 520 -11.14 3.12 35.03
CA ARG A 520 -11.33 1.73 35.41
C ARG A 520 -12.80 1.35 35.15
N VAL A 521 -13.01 0.20 34.51
CA VAL A 521 -14.34 -0.38 34.33
C VAL A 521 -14.68 -1.19 35.60
N VAL A 522 -15.69 -0.76 36.32
CA VAL A 522 -16.17 -1.48 37.51
C VAL A 522 -17.46 -2.21 37.18
N SER A 523 -17.57 -3.45 37.65
CA SER A 523 -18.84 -4.17 37.59
C SER A 523 -19.83 -3.46 38.50
N GLN A 524 -21.01 -3.12 38.01
CA GLN A 524 -22.10 -2.71 38.92
C GLN A 524 -22.39 -3.87 39.86
N PRO A 525 -22.62 -3.60 41.17
CA PRO A 525 -22.96 -4.60 42.13
C PRO A 525 -24.27 -5.32 41.81
#